data_002a87766c7571bb4f4a34161934c844
#
_entry.id   002a87766c7571bb4f4a34161934c844
#
_cell.length_a   1.000
_cell.length_b   1.000
_cell.length_c   1.000
_cell.angle_alpha   90.00
_cell.angle_beta   90.00
_cell.angle_gamma   90.00
#
_symmetry.space_group_name_H-M   'P 1'
#
loop_
_entity.id
_entity.type
_entity.pdbx_description
1 polymer ?
#
loop_
_entity_poly.entity_id
_entity_poly.type
_entity_poly.pdbx_seq_one_letter_code
_entity_poly.pdbx_strand_id
1 'polypeptide(L)'
;MSEMVEVTIDSVRVSLMSASRLVVLRDMNADRYLPIWVGPYEAEAISVALQEIEIARPLTHDLLKNVFTVFNAQIRRVEIVALREEIFFGNIVVEADGKTINVDSRPSDAIALAVRAHVPILVDPSVMTQAGITPEQDIRSQAQSSPSKASDGAPLLRPPATPSSAPAPTKPGTSEDSSRLSIFEDFLNKLDVNKPPSDEDKPDAPKAK
;
A
#
# COMPACT_ATOMS: atom_id res chain seq x y z
N MET A 1 -15.33 21.51 19.35
CA MET A 1 -14.35 20.69 18.61
C MET A 1 -14.95 19.31 18.53
N SER A 2 -15.12 18.77 17.33
CA SER A 2 -15.62 17.40 17.18
C SER A 2 -14.57 16.44 17.76
N GLU A 3 -15.04 15.47 18.55
CA GLU A 3 -14.15 14.46 19.12
C GLU A 3 -13.61 13.56 17.99
N MET A 4 -12.29 13.34 17.98
CA MET A 4 -11.65 12.46 17.01
C MET A 4 -12.12 11.02 17.20
N VAL A 5 -12.29 10.28 16.13
CA VAL A 5 -12.71 8.88 16.14
C VAL A 5 -11.48 7.99 16.29
N GLU A 6 -11.42 7.20 17.35
CA GLU A 6 -10.38 6.20 17.52
C GLU A 6 -10.65 4.98 16.64
N VAL A 7 -9.62 4.54 15.92
CA VAL A 7 -9.71 3.42 14.98
C VAL A 7 -8.60 2.41 15.18
N THR A 8 -8.85 1.18 14.78
CA THR A 8 -7.84 0.12 14.71
C THR A 8 -7.70 -0.36 13.27
N ILE A 9 -6.56 -0.95 12.94
CA ILE A 9 -6.35 -1.59 11.63
C ILE A 9 -7.12 -2.92 11.63
N ASP A 10 -8.15 -3.02 10.81
CA ASP A 10 -8.90 -4.25 10.61
C ASP A 10 -8.14 -5.22 9.71
N SER A 11 -7.70 -4.74 8.56
CA SER A 11 -7.00 -5.57 7.58
C SER A 11 -6.15 -4.75 6.61
N VAL A 12 -5.13 -5.42 6.03
CA VAL A 12 -4.38 -4.94 4.87
C VAL A 12 -4.67 -5.88 3.71
N ARG A 13 -5.30 -5.37 2.65
CA ARG A 13 -5.79 -6.18 1.53
C ARG A 13 -4.99 -5.90 0.26
N VAL A 14 -4.78 -6.97 -0.51
CA VAL A 14 -4.10 -6.92 -1.82
C VAL A 14 -5.16 -6.80 -2.91
N SER A 15 -5.04 -5.81 -3.80
CA SER A 15 -5.83 -5.79 -5.02
C SER A 15 -5.26 -6.80 -6.01
N LEU A 16 -6.10 -7.66 -6.57
CA LEU A 16 -5.70 -8.60 -7.62
C LEU A 16 -5.55 -7.92 -9.00
N MET A 17 -6.12 -6.72 -9.15
CA MET A 17 -6.17 -5.99 -10.42
C MET A 17 -5.18 -4.81 -10.50
N SER A 18 -4.56 -4.43 -9.39
CA SER A 18 -3.62 -3.30 -9.34
C SER A 18 -2.48 -3.56 -8.36
N ALA A 19 -1.38 -2.82 -8.52
CA ALA A 19 -0.27 -2.85 -7.56
C ALA A 19 -0.62 -2.21 -6.21
N SER A 20 -1.73 -1.47 -6.12
CA SER A 20 -2.17 -0.78 -4.91
C SER A 20 -2.64 -1.77 -3.84
N ARG A 21 -2.54 -1.35 -2.60
CA ARG A 21 -3.00 -2.06 -1.42
C ARG A 21 -4.06 -1.24 -0.70
N LEU A 22 -4.92 -1.91 0.04
CA LEU A 22 -5.99 -1.27 0.80
C LEU A 22 -5.77 -1.53 2.29
N VAL A 23 -5.53 -0.47 3.04
CA VAL A 23 -5.57 -0.52 4.51
C VAL A 23 -6.99 -0.19 4.93
N VAL A 24 -7.61 -1.06 5.70
CA VAL A 24 -8.95 -0.86 6.24
C VAL A 24 -8.83 -0.54 7.72
N LEU A 25 -9.27 0.64 8.10
CA LEU A 25 -9.37 1.07 9.50
C LEU A 25 -10.81 0.87 9.97
N ARG A 26 -10.99 0.36 11.18
CA ARG A 26 -12.28 0.13 11.80
C ARG A 26 -12.47 1.08 12.99
N ASP A 27 -13.60 1.75 13.03
CA ASP A 27 -14.05 2.55 14.18
C ASP A 27 -14.22 1.63 15.39
N MET A 28 -13.67 2.03 16.54
CA MET A 28 -13.76 1.22 17.76
C MET A 28 -15.13 1.27 18.43
N ASN A 29 -15.94 2.28 18.11
CA ASN A 29 -17.24 2.53 18.77
C ASN A 29 -18.44 2.32 17.84
N ALA A 30 -18.21 2.15 16.53
CA ALA A 30 -19.29 1.97 15.55
C ALA A 30 -18.89 0.97 14.46
N ASP A 31 -19.87 0.38 13.80
CA ASP A 31 -19.63 -0.53 12.68
C ASP A 31 -19.37 0.28 11.39
N ARG A 32 -18.28 1.02 11.41
CA ARG A 32 -17.81 1.85 10.30
C ARG A 32 -16.36 1.53 9.96
N TYR A 33 -16.04 1.56 8.70
CA TYR A 33 -14.72 1.24 8.16
C TYR A 33 -14.23 2.35 7.25
N LEU A 34 -12.96 2.71 7.35
CA LEU A 34 -12.31 3.67 6.48
C LEU A 34 -11.28 2.95 5.61
N PRO A 35 -11.57 2.75 4.32
CA PRO A 35 -10.62 2.19 3.38
C PRO A 35 -9.66 3.27 2.88
N ILE A 36 -8.34 3.01 2.93
CA ILE A 36 -7.30 3.93 2.44
C ILE A 36 -6.41 3.18 1.46
N TRP A 37 -6.34 3.65 0.23
CA TRP A 37 -5.41 3.12 -0.76
C TRP A 37 -3.98 3.58 -0.47
N VAL A 38 -3.05 2.63 -0.45
CA VAL A 38 -1.64 2.85 -0.15
C VAL A 38 -0.76 2.13 -1.17
N GLY A 39 0.49 2.54 -1.27
CA GLY A 39 1.48 1.86 -2.08
C GLY A 39 1.85 0.48 -1.53
N PRO A 40 2.42 -0.40 -2.37
CA PRO A 40 2.79 -1.75 -1.97
C PRO A 40 3.86 -1.78 -0.86
N TYR A 41 4.84 -0.88 -0.91
CA TYR A 41 5.91 -0.80 0.09
C TYR A 41 5.43 -0.27 1.43
N GLU A 42 4.53 0.70 1.42
CA GLU A 42 3.90 1.24 2.62
C GLU A 42 3.03 0.18 3.30
N ALA A 43 2.24 -0.56 2.52
CA ALA A 43 1.43 -1.66 3.02
C ALA A 43 2.28 -2.80 3.61
N GLU A 44 3.40 -3.13 2.96
CA GLU A 44 4.35 -4.11 3.48
C GLU A 44 4.94 -3.65 4.80
N ALA A 45 5.35 -2.37 4.89
CA ALA A 45 5.86 -1.79 6.13
C ALA A 45 4.85 -1.87 7.28
N ILE A 46 3.56 -1.64 7.01
CA ILE A 46 2.48 -1.79 8.00
C ILE A 46 2.33 -3.27 8.38
N SER A 47 2.27 -4.18 7.40
CA SER A 47 2.05 -5.61 7.63
C SER A 47 3.17 -6.24 8.44
N VAL A 48 4.43 -5.91 8.14
CA VAL A 48 5.60 -6.36 8.90
C VAL A 48 5.53 -5.92 10.36
N ALA A 49 5.10 -4.68 10.61
CA ALA A 49 4.95 -4.16 11.96
C ALA A 49 3.80 -4.84 12.73
N LEU A 50 2.64 -5.07 12.07
CA LEU A 50 1.50 -5.76 12.66
C LEU A 50 1.80 -7.22 13.03
N GLN A 51 2.67 -7.87 12.29
CA GLN A 51 3.08 -9.27 12.52
C GLN A 51 4.26 -9.39 13.49
N GLU A 52 4.78 -8.25 13.99
CA GLU A 52 5.94 -8.19 14.91
C GLU A 52 7.15 -8.99 14.39
N ILE A 53 7.36 -8.98 13.08
CA ILE A 53 8.47 -9.71 12.46
C ILE A 53 9.79 -9.04 12.85
N GLU A 54 10.67 -9.79 13.50
CA GLU A 54 12.01 -9.33 13.81
C GLU A 54 12.87 -9.22 12.54
N ILE A 55 13.39 -8.03 12.30
CA ILE A 55 14.27 -7.75 11.18
C ILE A 55 15.64 -7.36 11.70
N ALA A 56 16.69 -7.94 11.10
CA ALA A 56 18.07 -7.77 11.54
C ALA A 56 18.57 -6.31 11.54
N ARG A 57 17.98 -5.45 10.69
CA ARG A 57 18.30 -4.02 10.60
C ARG A 57 17.02 -3.18 10.56
N PRO A 58 17.01 -1.98 11.20
CA PRO A 58 15.84 -1.11 11.19
C PRO A 58 15.38 -0.76 9.77
N LEU A 59 14.07 -0.88 9.51
CA LEU A 59 13.44 -0.36 8.31
C LEU A 59 13.25 1.17 8.42
N THR A 60 12.76 1.81 7.36
CA THR A 60 12.60 3.26 7.30
C THR A 60 11.77 3.82 8.46
N HIS A 61 10.64 3.20 8.79
CA HIS A 61 9.78 3.66 9.88
C HIS A 61 10.37 3.35 11.27
N ASP A 62 11.17 2.29 11.40
CA ASP A 62 11.93 2.00 12.63
C ASP A 62 13.01 3.06 12.83
N LEU A 63 13.71 3.43 11.74
CA LEU A 63 14.68 4.51 11.77
C LEU A 63 14.01 5.84 12.17
N LEU A 64 12.85 6.16 11.59
CA LEU A 64 12.11 7.37 11.95
C LEU A 64 11.72 7.39 13.42
N LYS A 65 11.18 6.29 13.96
CA LYS A 65 10.90 6.14 15.39
C LYS A 65 12.15 6.36 16.24
N ASN A 66 13.29 5.79 15.83
CA ASN A 66 14.56 5.96 16.55
C ASN A 66 15.05 7.42 16.51
N VAL A 67 14.85 8.13 15.39
CA VAL A 67 15.16 9.56 15.26
C VAL A 67 14.37 10.38 16.29
N PHE A 68 13.05 10.17 16.39
CA PHE A 68 12.26 10.84 17.43
C PHE A 68 12.81 10.55 18.83
N THR A 69 13.13 9.29 19.13
CA THR A 69 13.67 8.89 20.44
C THR A 69 15.02 9.57 20.73
N VAL A 70 15.93 9.63 19.76
CA VAL A 70 17.25 10.28 19.91
C VAL A 70 17.11 11.78 20.21
N PHE A 71 16.09 12.44 19.64
CA PHE A 71 15.81 13.84 19.90
C PHE A 71 14.86 14.08 21.09
N ASN A 72 14.69 13.08 21.97
CA ASN A 72 13.79 13.14 23.14
C ASN A 72 12.35 13.55 22.77
N ALA A 73 11.93 13.24 21.58
CA ALA A 73 10.57 13.46 21.12
C ALA A 73 9.75 12.17 21.24
N GLN A 74 8.55 12.28 21.81
CA GLN A 74 7.65 11.15 22.03
C GLN A 74 6.47 11.23 21.07
N ILE A 75 6.30 10.20 20.25
CA ILE A 75 5.10 10.07 19.42
C ILE A 75 3.94 9.75 20.37
N ARG A 76 2.88 10.58 20.35
CA ARG A 76 1.72 10.42 21.23
C ARG A 76 0.55 9.74 20.54
N ARG A 77 0.32 10.07 19.29
CA ARG A 77 -0.73 9.52 18.45
C ARG A 77 -0.48 9.90 16.99
N VAL A 78 -1.22 9.29 16.11
CA VAL A 78 -1.32 9.73 14.72
C VAL A 78 -2.77 10.09 14.38
N GLU A 79 -2.95 11.00 13.45
CA GLU A 79 -4.26 11.54 13.10
C GLU A 79 -4.42 11.53 11.58
N ILE A 80 -5.61 11.12 11.09
CA ILE A 80 -6.02 11.34 9.72
C ILE A 80 -6.99 12.51 9.74
N VAL A 81 -6.49 13.67 9.31
CA VAL A 81 -7.12 14.96 9.63
C VAL A 81 -8.00 15.55 8.54
N ALA A 82 -7.80 15.11 7.29
CA ALA A 82 -8.59 15.63 6.17
C ALA A 82 -8.59 14.67 4.98
N LEU A 83 -9.64 14.82 4.17
CA LEU A 83 -9.74 14.27 2.81
C LEU A 83 -10.04 15.44 1.87
N ARG A 84 -9.15 15.71 0.91
CA ARG A 84 -9.29 16.77 -0.08
C ARG A 84 -8.91 16.24 -1.45
N GLU A 85 -9.76 16.41 -2.45
CA GLU A 85 -9.49 15.95 -3.81
C GLU A 85 -9.03 14.48 -3.86
N GLU A 86 -9.71 13.62 -3.09
CA GLU A 86 -9.40 12.19 -2.94
C GLU A 86 -8.04 11.88 -2.28
N ILE A 87 -7.34 12.90 -1.74
CA ILE A 87 -6.08 12.76 -1.03
C ILE A 87 -6.33 12.86 0.48
N PHE A 88 -5.95 11.82 1.20
CA PHE A 88 -5.96 11.85 2.67
C PHE A 88 -4.72 12.53 3.23
N PHE A 89 -4.91 13.32 4.27
CA PHE A 89 -3.85 14.01 5.01
C PHE A 89 -3.71 13.41 6.40
N GLY A 90 -2.48 13.13 6.80
CA GLY A 90 -2.15 12.58 8.11
C GLY A 90 -1.24 13.51 8.91
N ASN A 91 -1.31 13.40 10.22
CA ASN A 91 -0.41 14.05 11.17
C ASN A 91 0.19 13.03 12.12
N ILE A 92 1.46 13.21 12.44
CA ILE A 92 2.11 12.55 13.57
C ILE A 92 2.18 13.57 14.68
N VAL A 93 1.51 13.30 15.79
CA VAL A 93 1.49 14.19 16.97
C VAL A 93 2.60 13.78 17.91
N VAL A 94 3.56 14.65 18.08
CA VAL A 94 4.77 14.42 18.85
C VAL A 94 4.84 15.39 20.02
N GLU A 95 5.34 14.93 21.15
CA GLU A 95 5.67 15.79 22.29
C GLU A 95 7.19 15.90 22.43
N ALA A 96 7.71 17.10 22.41
CA ALA A 96 9.12 17.39 22.63
C ALA A 96 9.25 18.67 23.48
N ASP A 97 10.10 18.66 24.50
CA ASP A 97 10.33 19.79 25.43
C ASP A 97 9.03 20.35 26.02
N GLY A 98 8.07 19.48 26.34
CA GLY A 98 6.76 19.86 26.89
C GLY A 98 5.84 20.56 25.88
N LYS A 99 6.17 20.55 24.60
CA LYS A 99 5.37 21.11 23.51
C LYS A 99 4.83 20.03 22.62
N THR A 100 3.57 20.18 22.21
CA THR A 100 2.96 19.33 21.19
C THR A 100 3.29 19.88 19.80
N ILE A 101 3.83 19.04 18.95
CA ILE A 101 4.22 19.36 17.58
C ILE A 101 3.45 18.42 16.65
N ASN A 102 2.85 18.98 15.61
CA ASN A 102 2.19 18.24 14.55
C ASN A 102 3.12 18.16 13.35
N VAL A 103 3.42 16.96 12.92
CA VAL A 103 4.25 16.68 11.73
C VAL A 103 3.34 16.16 10.63
N ASP A 104 3.25 16.93 9.55
CA ASP A 104 2.50 16.51 8.35
C ASP A 104 3.07 15.24 7.75
N SER A 105 2.21 14.33 7.35
CA SER A 105 2.61 13.03 6.80
C SER A 105 1.53 12.44 5.91
N ARG A 106 1.94 11.50 5.06
CA ARG A 106 0.95 10.65 4.39
C ARG A 106 0.31 9.72 5.43
N PRO A 107 -0.98 9.37 5.28
CA PRO A 107 -1.65 8.43 6.19
C PRO A 107 -0.93 7.09 6.33
N SER A 108 -0.39 6.56 5.23
CA SER A 108 0.36 5.30 5.24
C SER A 108 1.59 5.34 6.15
N ASP A 109 2.36 6.45 6.12
CA ASP A 109 3.55 6.63 6.96
C ASP A 109 3.17 6.82 8.43
N ALA A 110 2.13 7.61 8.69
CA ALA A 110 1.58 7.81 10.03
C ALA A 110 1.12 6.47 10.64
N ILE A 111 0.34 5.67 9.88
CA ILE A 111 -0.16 4.36 10.31
C ILE A 111 1.02 3.40 10.57
N ALA A 112 1.99 3.31 9.64
CA ALA A 112 3.16 2.45 9.80
C ALA A 112 3.99 2.80 11.04
N LEU A 113 4.04 4.10 11.37
CA LEU A 113 4.72 4.58 12.56
C LEU A 113 3.91 4.34 13.83
N ALA A 114 2.57 4.51 13.78
CA ALA A 114 1.67 4.26 14.91
C ALA A 114 1.77 2.83 15.40
N VAL A 115 1.76 1.85 14.48
CA VAL A 115 1.89 0.43 14.82
C VAL A 115 3.22 0.18 15.55
N ARG A 116 4.33 0.73 15.05
CA ARG A 116 5.67 0.56 15.66
C ARG A 116 5.84 1.26 16.99
N ALA A 117 5.19 2.40 17.16
CA ALA A 117 5.24 3.18 18.38
C ALA A 117 4.20 2.74 19.41
N HIS A 118 3.26 1.85 19.04
CA HIS A 118 2.13 1.39 19.85
C HIS A 118 1.28 2.56 20.36
N VAL A 119 0.97 3.50 19.47
CA VAL A 119 0.16 4.67 19.78
C VAL A 119 -1.17 4.65 19.03
N PRO A 120 -2.21 5.33 19.56
CA PRO A 120 -3.53 5.34 18.94
C PRO A 120 -3.52 6.02 17.57
N ILE A 121 -4.42 5.53 16.71
CA ILE A 121 -4.75 6.12 15.40
C ILE A 121 -6.11 6.79 15.54
N LEU A 122 -6.18 8.07 15.23
CA LEU A 122 -7.39 8.86 15.29
C LEU A 122 -7.78 9.35 13.89
N VAL A 123 -9.07 9.47 13.64
CA VAL A 123 -9.61 9.98 12.37
C VAL A 123 -10.55 11.14 12.67
N ASP A 124 -10.44 12.21 11.89
CA ASP A 124 -11.38 13.32 11.98
C ASP A 124 -12.79 12.85 11.59
N PRO A 125 -13.83 13.21 12.35
CA PRO A 125 -15.21 12.81 12.04
C PRO A 125 -15.67 13.18 10.63
N SER A 126 -15.17 14.28 10.08
CA SER A 126 -15.47 14.69 8.70
C SER A 126 -14.93 13.69 7.67
N VAL A 127 -13.75 13.13 7.91
CA VAL A 127 -13.14 12.11 7.06
C VAL A 127 -13.95 10.81 7.13
N MET A 128 -14.34 10.40 8.35
CA MET A 128 -15.23 9.24 8.52
C MET A 128 -16.58 9.42 7.85
N THR A 129 -17.10 10.64 7.81
CA THR A 129 -18.37 10.94 7.14
C THR A 129 -18.25 10.93 5.62
N GLN A 130 -17.11 11.40 5.08
CA GLN A 130 -16.88 11.51 3.64
C GLN A 130 -16.49 10.17 3.00
N ALA A 131 -15.67 9.38 3.66
CA ALA A 131 -15.04 8.18 3.09
C ALA A 131 -15.29 6.89 3.89
N GLY A 132 -15.93 6.99 5.06
CA GLY A 132 -16.29 5.83 5.86
C GLY A 132 -17.44 5.03 5.22
N ILE A 133 -17.34 3.71 5.28
CA ILE A 133 -18.36 2.78 4.80
C ILE A 133 -18.93 1.99 5.97
N THR A 134 -20.23 1.64 5.88
CA THR A 134 -20.89 0.70 6.78
C THR A 134 -21.33 -0.52 5.98
N PRO A 135 -21.11 -1.75 6.46
CA PRO A 135 -21.43 -2.97 5.70
C PRO A 135 -22.89 -3.06 5.24
N GLU A 136 -23.82 -2.52 6.02
CA GLU A 136 -25.25 -2.52 5.69
C GLU A 136 -25.63 -1.59 4.52
N GLN A 137 -24.86 -0.53 4.27
CA GLN A 137 -25.15 0.42 3.20
C GLN A 137 -24.75 -0.13 1.84
N ASP A 138 -23.69 -0.92 1.75
CA ASP A 138 -23.25 -1.52 0.49
C ASP A 138 -24.25 -2.57 -0.02
N ILE A 139 -24.92 -3.31 0.86
CA ILE A 139 -25.93 -4.30 0.48
C ILE A 139 -27.21 -3.59 -0.03
N ARG A 140 -27.59 -2.46 0.57
CA ARG A 140 -28.77 -1.69 0.16
C ARG A 140 -28.56 -0.92 -1.13
N SER A 141 -27.38 -0.36 -1.36
CA SER A 141 -27.07 0.34 -2.60
C SER A 141 -26.98 -0.60 -3.81
N GLN A 142 -26.51 -1.84 -3.61
CA GLN A 142 -26.53 -2.87 -4.65
C GLN A 142 -27.94 -3.41 -4.94
N ALA A 143 -28.79 -3.47 -3.92
CA ALA A 143 -30.19 -3.89 -4.08
C ALA A 143 -31.05 -2.84 -4.78
N GLN A 144 -30.72 -1.55 -4.67
CA GLN A 144 -31.46 -0.45 -5.32
C GLN A 144 -31.00 -0.15 -6.75
N SER A 145 -29.85 -0.65 -7.18
CA SER A 145 -29.35 -0.48 -8.54
C SER A 145 -29.76 -1.58 -9.54
N SER A 146 -30.61 -2.52 -9.11
CA SER A 146 -31.20 -3.50 -10.02
C SER A 146 -32.43 -2.86 -10.69
N PRO A 147 -32.43 -2.56 -11.98
CA PRO A 147 -33.63 -2.06 -12.66
C PRO A 147 -34.62 -3.21 -12.78
N SER A 148 -35.74 -3.09 -12.05
CA SER A 148 -36.94 -3.88 -12.31
C SER A 148 -37.50 -3.50 -13.67
N LYS A 149 -37.16 -4.27 -14.69
CA LYS A 149 -37.98 -4.33 -15.90
C LYS A 149 -38.83 -5.57 -15.83
N ALA A 150 -40.00 -5.40 -15.25
CA ALA A 150 -41.14 -6.22 -15.61
C ALA A 150 -41.67 -5.72 -16.95
N SER A 151 -41.72 -6.55 -17.95
CA SER A 151 -42.71 -6.48 -19.02
C SER A 151 -42.87 -7.86 -19.63
N ASP A 152 -44.13 -8.26 -19.59
CA ASP A 152 -44.84 -9.31 -20.24
C ASP A 152 -44.31 -9.83 -21.58
N GLY A 153 -44.56 -11.13 -21.81
CA GLY A 153 -44.68 -11.67 -23.14
C GLY A 153 -43.87 -12.94 -23.40
N ALA A 154 -44.40 -14.09 -23.05
CA ALA A 154 -43.99 -15.34 -23.71
C ALA A 154 -44.50 -15.31 -25.19
N PRO A 155 -43.87 -16.07 -26.11
CA PRO A 155 -44.11 -17.49 -26.16
C PRO A 155 -42.88 -18.38 -26.54
N LEU A 156 -43.05 -19.64 -26.15
CA LEU A 156 -42.27 -20.81 -26.47
C LEU A 156 -41.95 -20.93 -27.98
N LEU A 157 -40.72 -21.41 -28.32
CA LEU A 157 -40.47 -22.47 -29.30
C LEU A 157 -38.97 -22.77 -29.48
N ARG A 158 -38.62 -23.97 -29.08
CA ARG A 158 -37.80 -25.05 -29.70
C ARG A 158 -36.36 -24.78 -30.15
N PRO A 159 -35.40 -25.66 -29.74
CA PRO A 159 -34.03 -25.64 -30.22
C PRO A 159 -33.86 -26.43 -31.55
N PRO A 160 -32.84 -26.14 -32.30
CA PRO A 160 -32.10 -27.23 -32.93
C PRO A 160 -30.56 -27.11 -32.80
N ALA A 161 -29.98 -28.25 -32.49
CA ALA A 161 -28.79 -28.90 -33.06
C ALA A 161 -27.50 -28.08 -33.18
N THR A 162 -26.48 -28.58 -32.48
CA THR A 162 -25.05 -28.48 -32.77
C THR A 162 -24.68 -28.83 -34.21
N PRO A 163 -23.59 -28.25 -34.76
CA PRO A 163 -22.37 -29.04 -34.80
C PRO A 163 -21.07 -28.30 -34.48
N SER A 164 -20.25 -28.95 -33.70
CA SER A 164 -18.82 -29.21 -33.84
C SER A 164 -18.04 -28.33 -34.82
N SER A 165 -17.10 -27.55 -34.30
CA SER A 165 -15.69 -27.55 -34.74
C SER A 165 -14.86 -26.59 -33.91
N ALA A 166 -13.92 -27.10 -33.16
CA ALA A 166 -12.85 -26.35 -32.54
C ALA A 166 -11.84 -25.92 -33.61
N PRO A 167 -11.29 -24.72 -33.56
CA PRO A 167 -9.99 -24.42 -34.14
C PRO A 167 -8.91 -24.42 -33.04
N ALA A 168 -7.78 -24.98 -33.39
CA ALA A 168 -6.57 -25.16 -32.63
C ALA A 168 -5.92 -23.81 -32.21
N PRO A 169 -5.03 -23.82 -31.18
CA PRO A 169 -4.40 -22.62 -30.69
C PRO A 169 -3.36 -22.09 -31.66
N THR A 170 -3.57 -20.85 -32.11
CA THR A 170 -2.58 -20.09 -32.85
C THR A 170 -1.50 -19.59 -31.88
N LYS A 171 -0.26 -19.87 -32.21
CA LYS A 171 0.96 -19.42 -31.57
C LYS A 171 1.04 -17.88 -31.64
N PRO A 172 1.47 -17.17 -30.56
CA PRO A 172 1.76 -15.75 -30.64
C PRO A 172 3.02 -15.51 -31.46
N GLY A 173 2.92 -14.55 -32.38
CA GLY A 173 3.99 -14.19 -33.31
C GLY A 173 5.15 -13.50 -32.63
N THR A 174 6.30 -14.01 -32.90
CA THR A 174 7.65 -13.51 -32.68
C THR A 174 7.91 -12.25 -33.49
N SER A 175 7.94 -11.07 -32.88
CA SER A 175 8.68 -9.91 -33.41
C SER A 175 9.02 -8.83 -32.39
N GLU A 176 8.39 -8.80 -31.21
CA GLU A 176 8.74 -7.78 -30.18
C GLU A 176 9.67 -8.31 -29.07
N ASP A 177 9.74 -9.61 -28.87
CA ASP A 177 10.63 -10.22 -27.86
C ASP A 177 12.09 -10.29 -28.30
N SER A 178 12.38 -10.39 -29.59
CA SER A 178 13.76 -10.41 -30.10
C SER A 178 14.48 -9.07 -29.96
N SER A 179 13.74 -7.95 -30.04
CA SER A 179 14.33 -6.62 -29.87
C SER A 179 14.65 -6.29 -28.41
N ARG A 180 13.92 -6.88 -27.47
CA ARG A 180 14.19 -6.72 -26.01
C ARG A 180 15.34 -7.59 -25.54
N LEU A 181 15.45 -8.81 -26.10
CA LEU A 181 16.57 -9.71 -25.83
C LEU A 181 17.91 -9.17 -26.34
N SER A 182 17.94 -8.54 -27.52
CA SER A 182 19.17 -7.95 -28.08
C SER A 182 19.71 -6.79 -27.24
N ILE A 183 18.83 -5.96 -26.65
CA ILE A 183 19.23 -4.88 -25.76
C ILE A 183 19.82 -5.43 -24.45
N PHE A 184 19.30 -6.55 -23.98
CA PHE A 184 19.78 -7.21 -22.76
C PHE A 184 21.13 -7.93 -23.00
N GLU A 185 21.31 -8.56 -24.16
CA GLU A 185 22.59 -9.15 -24.56
C GLU A 185 23.69 -8.11 -24.75
N ASP A 186 23.37 -6.94 -25.32
CA ASP A 186 24.31 -5.82 -25.44
C ASP A 186 24.70 -5.22 -24.08
N PHE A 187 23.79 -5.21 -23.14
CA PHE A 187 24.07 -4.79 -21.77
C PHE A 187 24.97 -5.78 -21.02
N LEU A 188 24.72 -7.08 -21.17
CA LEU A 188 25.56 -8.13 -20.57
C LEU A 188 26.97 -8.17 -21.17
N ASN A 189 27.12 -7.94 -22.47
CA ASN A 189 28.42 -7.86 -23.13
C ASN A 189 29.22 -6.60 -22.74
N LYS A 190 28.54 -5.53 -22.29
CA LYS A 190 29.17 -4.32 -21.75
C LYS A 190 29.59 -4.43 -20.29
N LEU A 191 28.98 -5.33 -19.53
CA LEU A 191 29.42 -5.70 -18.19
C LEU A 191 30.46 -6.81 -18.34
N ASP A 192 31.73 -6.43 -18.46
CA ASP A 192 32.90 -7.32 -18.54
C ASP A 192 33.08 -8.05 -17.20
N VAL A 193 32.22 -9.03 -16.93
CA VAL A 193 32.15 -9.76 -15.64
C VAL A 193 33.29 -10.79 -15.52
N ASN A 194 34.20 -10.91 -16.52
CA ASN A 194 35.18 -11.96 -16.52
C ASN A 194 36.61 -11.48 -16.88
N LYS A 195 37.04 -10.35 -16.31
CA LYS A 195 38.46 -9.98 -16.35
C LYS A 195 39.07 -10.11 -14.96
N PRO A 196 39.97 -11.09 -14.73
CA PRO A 196 40.73 -11.13 -13.51
C PRO A 196 41.59 -9.87 -13.39
N PRO A 197 41.84 -9.34 -12.18
CA PRO A 197 42.66 -8.15 -11.99
C PRO A 197 44.08 -8.39 -12.52
N SER A 198 44.54 -7.56 -13.43
CA SER A 198 45.92 -7.53 -13.90
C SER A 198 46.82 -7.06 -12.78
N ASP A 199 47.95 -7.77 -12.57
CA ASP A 199 48.96 -7.61 -11.51
C ASP A 199 49.80 -6.31 -11.60
N GLU A 200 49.31 -5.21 -12.13
CA GLU A 200 50.12 -3.98 -12.36
C GLU A 200 49.86 -2.80 -11.40
N ASP A 201 49.08 -2.95 -10.33
CA ASP A 201 48.93 -1.88 -9.34
C ASP A 201 49.38 -2.34 -7.93
N LYS A 202 50.67 -2.61 -7.75
CA LYS A 202 51.32 -2.62 -6.44
C LYS A 202 51.92 -1.23 -6.17
N PRO A 203 51.42 -0.50 -5.13
CA PRO A 203 52.12 0.71 -4.71
C PRO A 203 53.46 0.33 -4.03
N ASP A 204 54.50 1.03 -4.47
CA ASP A 204 55.90 0.95 -3.97
C ASP A 204 55.96 1.19 -2.46
N ALA A 205 56.65 0.30 -1.76
CA ALA A 205 56.87 0.41 -0.33
C ALA A 205 57.93 1.48 -0.02
N PRO A 206 57.77 2.37 0.98
CA PRO A 206 58.77 3.34 1.36
C PRO A 206 59.96 2.67 2.01
N LYS A 207 61.16 2.91 1.45
CA LYS A 207 62.43 2.52 2.05
C LYS A 207 62.68 3.28 3.33
N ALA A 208 62.96 2.52 4.40
CA ALA A 208 63.45 3.00 5.70
C ALA A 208 64.82 3.69 5.52
N LYS A 209 64.92 4.84 6.16
CA LYS A 209 66.18 5.42 6.65
C LYS A 209 65.96 5.87 8.10
#